data_9c2bac23fc425f825e0f8be95b1d846a
#
_entry.id   9c2bac23fc425f825e0f8be95b1d846a
#
_cell.length_a   1.000
_cell.length_b   1.000
_cell.length_c   1.000
_cell.angle_alpha   90.00
_cell.angle_beta   90.00
_cell.angle_gamma   90.00
#
_symmetry.space_group_name_H-M   'P 1'
#
loop_
_entity.id
_entity.type
_entity.pdbx_description
1 polymer ?
#
loop_
_entity_poly.entity_id
_entity_poly.type
_entity_poly.pdbx_seq_one_letter_code
_entity_poly.pdbx_strand_id
1 'polypeptide(L)'
;MTGYPGDGKSAFIDQIVVNAAKNYGWKTCFCSFEKPTILHSAQLSQLIVKKPFFKDKANRMTQEEKDDAQAFIKEHFLFQDYFSGELPTIENILSRCQSAIMRLGVRILVIDPFNFLHYEKTGLDTDAISDLLTKIQLFCKKFQIVCFFVCHPAKPSERTGKKQVCTGLD
;
A
#
# COMPACT_ATOMS: atom_id res chain seq x y z
N MET A 1 6.33 3.00 7.88
CA MET A 1 7.00 3.99 7.02
C MET A 1 6.25 5.31 7.15
N THR A 2 6.93 6.40 7.46
CA THR A 2 6.31 7.72 7.64
C THR A 2 7.00 8.78 6.76
N GLY A 3 6.31 9.88 6.46
CA GLY A 3 6.78 11.01 5.64
C GLY A 3 5.61 11.80 5.08
N TYR A 4 5.85 13.02 4.61
CA TYR A 4 4.81 13.89 4.06
C TYR A 4 4.22 13.34 2.76
N PRO A 5 2.97 13.72 2.41
CA PRO A 5 2.43 13.44 1.09
C PRO A 5 3.38 13.93 -0.02
N GLY A 6 3.63 13.08 -1.04
CA GLY A 6 4.55 13.40 -2.14
C GLY A 6 6.01 13.01 -1.92
N ASP A 7 6.43 12.53 -0.76
CA ASP A 7 7.82 12.10 -0.46
C ASP A 7 8.21 10.76 -1.12
N GLY A 8 7.37 10.19 -1.97
CA GLY A 8 7.71 8.98 -2.74
C GLY A 8 7.54 7.66 -1.98
N LYS A 9 6.93 7.65 -0.78
CA LYS A 9 6.73 6.43 0.03
C LYS A 9 6.07 5.29 -0.74
N SER A 10 4.91 5.57 -1.35
CA SER A 10 4.17 4.58 -2.13
C SER A 10 4.97 4.09 -3.33
N ALA A 11 5.67 4.99 -4.05
CA ALA A 11 6.51 4.61 -5.18
C ALA A 11 7.68 3.70 -4.76
N PHE A 12 8.27 3.94 -3.59
CA PHE A 12 9.32 3.08 -3.02
C PHE A 12 8.78 1.69 -2.67
N ILE A 13 7.60 1.61 -2.05
CA ILE A 13 6.94 0.33 -1.75
C ILE A 13 6.58 -0.39 -3.04
N ASP A 14 6.00 0.30 -4.02
CA ASP A 14 5.66 -0.25 -5.33
C ASP A 14 6.89 -0.88 -6.01
N GLN A 15 8.05 -0.22 -5.94
CA GLN A 15 9.30 -0.78 -6.46
C GLN A 15 9.73 -2.05 -5.72
N ILE A 16 9.61 -2.07 -4.38
CA ILE A 16 9.96 -3.27 -3.58
C ILE A 16 9.06 -4.44 -3.95
N VAL A 17 7.74 -4.24 -4.02
CA VAL A 17 6.81 -5.33 -4.29
C VAL A 17 6.91 -5.84 -5.72
N VAL A 18 7.19 -4.96 -6.70
CA VAL A 18 7.48 -5.39 -8.08
C VAL A 18 8.74 -6.24 -8.14
N ASN A 19 9.80 -5.85 -7.42
CA ASN A 19 11.02 -6.64 -7.35
C ASN A 19 10.79 -7.98 -6.65
N ALA A 20 10.02 -8.00 -5.56
CA ALA A 20 9.67 -9.23 -4.85
C ALA A 20 8.84 -10.19 -5.74
N ALA A 21 7.89 -9.66 -6.51
CA ALA A 21 7.12 -10.44 -7.46
C ALA A 21 8.01 -11.02 -8.58
N LYS A 22 8.90 -10.20 -9.18
CA LYS A 22 9.79 -10.64 -10.26
C LYS A 22 10.82 -11.67 -9.83
N ASN A 23 11.42 -11.49 -8.63
CA ASN A 23 12.53 -12.33 -8.21
C ASN A 23 12.11 -13.58 -7.45
N TYR A 24 10.95 -13.52 -6.75
CA TYR A 24 10.52 -14.59 -5.83
C TYR A 24 9.08 -15.06 -6.08
N GLY A 25 8.36 -14.50 -7.06
CA GLY A 25 6.96 -14.81 -7.30
C GLY A 25 6.03 -14.41 -6.16
N TRP A 26 6.44 -13.49 -5.27
CA TRP A 26 5.64 -13.08 -4.13
C TRP A 26 4.43 -12.27 -4.57
N LYS A 27 3.28 -12.62 -4.01
CA LYS A 27 2.03 -11.90 -4.25
C LYS A 27 1.79 -10.87 -3.17
N THR A 28 1.27 -9.73 -3.58
CA THR A 28 0.99 -8.58 -2.71
C THR A 28 -0.49 -8.26 -2.69
N CYS A 29 -1.03 -8.01 -1.49
CA CYS A 29 -2.36 -7.47 -1.28
C CYS A 29 -2.24 -5.98 -0.94
N PHE A 30 -2.82 -5.12 -1.76
CA PHE A 30 -2.85 -3.67 -1.57
C PHE A 30 -4.17 -3.22 -0.96
N CYS A 31 -4.09 -2.43 0.11
CA CYS A 31 -5.16 -1.61 0.67
C CYS A 31 -4.78 -0.15 0.45
N SER A 32 -5.03 0.37 -0.76
CA SER A 32 -4.72 1.74 -1.14
C SER A 32 -5.99 2.59 -1.08
N PHE A 33 -5.97 3.64 -0.25
CA PHE A 33 -7.12 4.52 -0.05
C PHE A 33 -7.03 5.83 -0.83
N GLU A 34 -5.83 6.23 -1.26
CA GLU A 34 -5.61 7.48 -1.98
C GLU A 34 -5.64 7.31 -3.49
N LYS A 35 -5.26 6.13 -4.00
CA LYS A 35 -5.08 5.89 -5.43
C LYS A 35 -6.18 4.99 -5.98
N PRO A 36 -6.91 5.41 -7.01
CA PRO A 36 -7.77 4.50 -7.75
C PRO A 36 -6.96 3.32 -8.33
N THR A 37 -7.51 2.12 -8.25
CA THR A 37 -6.86 0.88 -8.71
C THR A 37 -6.32 0.97 -10.13
N ILE A 38 -7.06 1.65 -11.05
CA ILE A 38 -6.64 1.85 -12.44
C ILE A 38 -5.35 2.65 -12.54
N LEU A 39 -5.24 3.75 -11.80
CA LEU A 39 -4.03 4.58 -11.80
C LEU A 39 -2.85 3.87 -11.15
N HIS A 40 -3.10 3.14 -10.06
CA HIS A 40 -2.07 2.35 -9.39
C HIS A 40 -1.54 1.23 -10.32
N SER A 41 -2.44 0.52 -11.00
CA SER A 41 -2.07 -0.49 -12.01
C SER A 41 -1.22 0.10 -13.15
N ALA A 42 -1.55 1.29 -13.63
CA ALA A 42 -0.74 1.97 -14.65
C ALA A 42 0.67 2.34 -14.12
N GLN A 43 0.79 2.76 -12.85
CA GLN A 43 2.08 3.04 -12.23
C GLN A 43 2.92 1.77 -12.05
N LEU A 44 2.32 0.67 -11.59
CA LEU A 44 3.00 -0.62 -11.49
C LEU A 44 3.45 -1.11 -12.87
N SER A 45 2.64 -0.95 -13.94
CA SER A 45 3.04 -1.28 -15.31
C SER A 45 4.31 -0.52 -15.72
N GLN A 46 4.43 0.77 -15.38
CA GLN A 46 5.64 1.54 -15.67
C GLN A 46 6.89 0.99 -14.95
N LEU A 47 6.75 0.51 -13.72
CA LEU A 47 7.84 -0.12 -12.99
C LEU A 47 8.20 -1.51 -13.54
N ILE A 48 7.21 -2.25 -14.04
CA ILE A 48 7.41 -3.58 -14.64
C ILE A 48 8.15 -3.49 -15.96
N VAL A 49 7.69 -2.61 -16.87
CA VAL A 49 8.19 -2.47 -18.24
C VAL A 49 9.35 -1.47 -18.34
N LYS A 50 9.49 -0.56 -17.36
CA LYS A 50 10.43 0.57 -17.37
C LYS A 50 10.24 1.54 -18.54
N LYS A 51 9.00 1.71 -18.98
CA LYS A 51 8.58 2.65 -20.01
C LYS A 51 7.35 3.45 -19.55
N PRO A 52 7.12 4.66 -20.09
CA PRO A 52 5.91 5.42 -19.78
C PRO A 52 4.64 4.70 -20.27
N PHE A 53 3.58 4.75 -19.44
CA PHE A 53 2.28 4.16 -19.76
C PHE A 53 1.43 5.08 -20.66
N PHE A 54 1.46 6.40 -20.40
CA PHE A 54 0.59 7.39 -21.03
C PHE A 54 1.11 7.88 -22.39
N LYS A 55 0.18 8.40 -23.22
CA LYS A 55 0.41 8.68 -24.65
C LYS A 55 1.40 9.80 -24.95
N ASP A 56 1.57 10.74 -24.05
CA ASP A 56 2.30 12.00 -24.28
C ASP A 56 3.83 11.87 -24.15
N LYS A 57 4.32 10.67 -23.94
CA LYS A 57 5.74 10.40 -23.77
C LYS A 57 6.33 9.68 -24.98
N ALA A 58 7.47 10.18 -25.44
CA ALA A 58 8.30 9.43 -26.36
C ALA A 58 8.70 8.08 -25.73
N ASN A 59 8.86 7.03 -26.54
CA ASN A 59 9.24 5.70 -26.10
C ASN A 59 8.27 5.04 -25.08
N ARG A 60 6.97 5.27 -25.27
CA ARG A 60 5.91 4.66 -24.45
C ARG A 60 5.82 3.14 -24.68
N MET A 61 5.14 2.47 -23.76
CA MET A 61 4.79 1.05 -23.91
C MET A 61 3.98 0.80 -25.19
N THR A 62 4.29 -0.29 -25.86
CA THR A 62 3.43 -0.87 -26.90
C THR A 62 2.16 -1.47 -26.28
N GLN A 63 1.19 -1.86 -27.11
CA GLN A 63 -0.01 -2.52 -26.58
C GLN A 63 0.34 -3.89 -26.01
N GLU A 64 1.18 -4.65 -26.66
CA GLU A 64 1.68 -5.95 -26.18
C GLU A 64 2.35 -5.83 -24.82
N GLU A 65 3.29 -4.88 -24.63
CA GLU A 65 3.93 -4.62 -23.35
C GLU A 65 2.95 -4.25 -22.24
N LYS A 66 1.84 -3.56 -22.58
CA LYS A 66 0.77 -3.26 -21.63
C LYS A 66 0.00 -4.51 -21.23
N ASP A 67 -0.34 -5.35 -22.21
CA ASP A 67 -1.10 -6.57 -21.98
C ASP A 67 -0.30 -7.55 -21.13
N ASP A 68 1.00 -7.70 -21.37
CA ASP A 68 1.92 -8.50 -20.56
C ASP A 68 2.05 -7.95 -19.13
N ALA A 69 2.19 -6.63 -18.99
CA ALA A 69 2.25 -6.00 -17.68
C ALA A 69 0.95 -6.19 -16.88
N GLN A 70 -0.21 -6.08 -17.55
CA GLN A 70 -1.51 -6.32 -16.90
C GLN A 70 -1.71 -7.79 -16.52
N ALA A 71 -1.25 -8.74 -17.34
CA ALA A 71 -1.26 -10.15 -17.00
C ALA A 71 -0.40 -10.42 -15.74
N PHE A 72 0.82 -9.86 -15.69
CA PHE A 72 1.70 -9.95 -14.53
C PHE A 72 1.07 -9.33 -13.28
N ILE A 73 0.43 -8.16 -13.40
CA ILE A 73 -0.26 -7.48 -12.30
C ILE A 73 -1.41 -8.35 -11.77
N LYS A 74 -2.22 -8.91 -12.66
CA LYS A 74 -3.35 -9.77 -12.29
C LYS A 74 -2.91 -11.04 -11.54
N GLU A 75 -1.73 -11.54 -11.86
CA GLU A 75 -1.17 -12.73 -11.22
C GLU A 75 -0.61 -12.44 -9.83
N HIS A 76 0.07 -11.28 -9.65
CA HIS A 76 0.87 -11.02 -8.46
C HIS A 76 0.28 -9.98 -7.51
N PHE A 77 -0.63 -9.12 -7.97
CA PHE A 77 -1.14 -8.00 -7.18
C PHE A 77 -2.65 -8.06 -7.02
N LEU A 78 -3.09 -8.02 -5.76
CA LEU A 78 -4.48 -8.00 -5.37
C LEU A 78 -4.80 -6.63 -4.78
N PHE A 79 -5.85 -5.98 -5.27
CA PHE A 79 -6.31 -4.70 -4.75
C PHE A 79 -7.58 -4.90 -3.94
N GLN A 80 -7.56 -4.45 -2.67
CA GLN A 80 -8.77 -4.35 -1.86
C GLN A 80 -9.40 -2.99 -2.11
N ASP A 81 -10.56 -2.99 -2.76
CA ASP A 81 -11.33 -1.79 -3.04
C ASP A 81 -12.38 -1.58 -1.95
N TYR A 82 -12.43 -0.37 -1.38
CA TYR A 82 -13.35 0.04 -0.32
C TYR A 82 -14.37 1.09 -0.78
N PHE A 83 -14.49 1.32 -2.10
CA PHE A 83 -15.46 2.29 -2.64
C PHE A 83 -16.92 1.82 -2.54
N SER A 84 -17.18 0.61 -2.10
CA SER A 84 -18.52 0.01 -1.96
C SER A 84 -19.30 0.42 -0.70
N GLY A 85 -18.84 1.45 0.03
CA GLY A 85 -19.54 1.98 1.21
C GLY A 85 -19.24 1.27 2.54
N GLU A 86 -18.40 0.25 2.55
CA GLU A 86 -17.90 -0.35 3.79
C GLU A 86 -16.80 0.52 4.41
N LEU A 87 -16.87 0.71 5.73
CA LEU A 87 -15.81 1.40 6.46
C LEU A 87 -14.54 0.53 6.47
N PRO A 88 -13.37 1.09 6.12
CA PRO A 88 -12.11 0.36 6.13
C PRO A 88 -11.61 0.16 7.56
N THR A 89 -12.11 -0.85 8.25
CA THR A 89 -11.60 -1.25 9.56
C THR A 89 -10.41 -2.21 9.41
N ILE A 90 -9.52 -2.24 10.42
CA ILE A 90 -8.38 -3.16 10.38
C ILE A 90 -8.83 -4.62 10.34
N GLU A 91 -9.90 -4.96 11.03
CA GLU A 91 -10.48 -6.30 11.05
C GLU A 91 -10.90 -6.75 9.65
N ASN A 92 -11.59 -5.86 8.90
CA ASN A 92 -12.01 -6.16 7.52
C ASN A 92 -10.80 -6.34 6.60
N ILE A 93 -9.78 -5.49 6.73
CA ILE A 93 -8.54 -5.61 5.94
C ILE A 93 -7.84 -6.93 6.21
N LEU A 94 -7.63 -7.27 7.49
CA LEU A 94 -6.94 -8.50 7.87
C LEU A 94 -7.72 -9.75 7.47
N SER A 95 -9.05 -9.75 7.60
CA SER A 95 -9.92 -10.86 7.18
C SER A 95 -9.84 -11.11 5.67
N ARG A 96 -9.92 -10.05 4.85
CA ARG A 96 -9.75 -10.15 3.39
C ARG A 96 -8.34 -10.60 3.01
N CYS A 97 -7.31 -10.07 3.70
CA CYS A 97 -5.93 -10.47 3.51
C CYS A 97 -5.73 -11.95 3.87
N GLN A 98 -6.30 -12.44 4.97
CA GLN A 98 -6.26 -13.86 5.35
C GLN A 98 -6.85 -14.75 4.25
N SER A 99 -7.98 -14.37 3.68
CA SER A 99 -8.58 -15.10 2.56
C SER A 99 -7.67 -15.12 1.33
N ALA A 100 -6.98 -14.01 1.05
CA ALA A 100 -6.01 -13.90 -0.04
C ALA A 100 -4.75 -14.75 0.22
N ILE A 101 -4.26 -14.80 1.46
CA ILE A 101 -3.14 -15.66 1.86
C ILE A 101 -3.49 -17.13 1.62
N MET A 102 -4.64 -17.56 2.12
CA MET A 102 -5.04 -18.99 2.03
C MET A 102 -5.35 -19.45 0.62
N ARG A 103 -5.89 -18.57 -0.24
CA ARG A 103 -6.29 -18.94 -1.60
C ARG A 103 -5.22 -18.69 -2.65
N LEU A 104 -4.43 -17.64 -2.48
CA LEU A 104 -3.53 -17.12 -3.52
C LEU A 104 -2.07 -17.13 -3.10
N GLY A 105 -1.77 -17.39 -1.82
CA GLY A 105 -0.40 -17.38 -1.31
C GLY A 105 0.21 -15.98 -1.20
N VAL A 106 -0.60 -14.97 -0.83
CA VAL A 106 -0.11 -13.61 -0.57
C VAL A 106 0.97 -13.61 0.51
N ARG A 107 2.05 -12.89 0.28
CA ARG A 107 3.21 -12.76 1.19
C ARG A 107 3.44 -11.34 1.68
N ILE A 108 2.85 -10.35 1.03
CA ILE A 108 3.00 -8.94 1.38
C ILE A 108 1.62 -8.31 1.50
N LEU A 109 1.40 -7.55 2.58
CA LEU A 109 0.26 -6.67 2.78
C LEU A 109 0.76 -5.23 2.76
N VAL A 110 0.12 -4.35 2.00
CA VAL A 110 0.40 -2.92 1.96
C VAL A 110 -0.85 -2.17 2.42
N ILE A 111 -0.70 -1.31 3.43
CA ILE A 111 -1.75 -0.39 3.91
C ILE A 111 -1.25 1.04 3.69
N ASP A 112 -1.85 1.76 2.73
CA ASP A 112 -1.35 3.06 2.27
C ASP A 112 -2.50 4.06 1.98
N PRO A 113 -2.65 5.11 2.82
CA PRO A 113 -2.12 5.27 4.15
C PRO A 113 -3.10 4.81 5.24
N PHE A 114 -2.59 4.56 6.43
CA PHE A 114 -3.36 4.17 7.60
C PHE A 114 -4.36 5.23 8.07
N ASN A 115 -4.09 6.49 7.80
CA ASN A 115 -4.91 7.63 8.25
C ASN A 115 -6.39 7.56 7.78
N PHE A 116 -6.71 6.72 6.80
CA PHE A 116 -8.08 6.47 6.33
C PHE A 116 -8.77 5.29 7.05
N LEU A 117 -8.05 4.57 7.91
CA LEU A 117 -8.68 3.48 8.67
C LEU A 117 -9.64 4.04 9.71
N HIS A 118 -10.83 3.44 9.75
CA HIS A 118 -11.77 3.67 10.83
C HIS A 118 -11.38 2.80 12.02
N TYR A 119 -11.18 3.41 13.18
CA TYR A 119 -10.98 2.72 14.47
C TYR A 119 -11.74 3.44 15.57
N GLU A 120 -12.29 2.67 16.48
CA GLU A 120 -12.98 3.22 17.64
C GLU A 120 -11.98 3.88 18.59
N LYS A 121 -12.20 5.15 18.89
CA LYS A 121 -11.38 5.89 19.86
C LYS A 121 -11.81 5.52 21.27
N THR A 122 -11.21 4.49 21.81
CA THR A 122 -11.39 4.09 23.22
C THR A 122 -10.17 4.57 24.00
N GLY A 123 -10.26 5.75 24.63
CA GLY A 123 -9.16 6.31 25.43
C GLY A 123 -8.28 7.29 24.66
N LEU A 124 -6.97 7.29 24.95
CA LEU A 124 -5.99 8.10 24.24
C LEU A 124 -5.77 7.56 22.82
N ASP A 125 -5.65 8.45 21.82
CA ASP A 125 -5.40 8.06 20.42
C ASP A 125 -4.14 7.17 20.28
N THR A 126 -3.16 7.34 21.14
CA THR A 126 -1.92 6.52 21.20
C THR A 126 -2.18 5.06 21.56
N ASP A 127 -3.10 4.77 22.48
CA ASP A 127 -3.42 3.41 22.91
C ASP A 127 -4.16 2.65 21.80
N ALA A 128 -5.11 3.30 21.14
CA ALA A 128 -5.83 2.72 20.02
C ALA A 128 -4.90 2.40 18.84
N ILE A 129 -3.93 3.28 18.56
CA ILE A 129 -2.90 3.02 17.51
C ILE A 129 -1.98 1.87 17.93
N SER A 130 -1.57 1.80 19.19
CA SER A 130 -0.74 0.71 19.72
C SER A 130 -1.43 -0.63 19.58
N ASP A 131 -2.71 -0.72 19.94
CA ASP A 131 -3.52 -1.93 19.79
C ASP A 131 -3.66 -2.35 18.33
N LEU A 132 -3.88 -1.40 17.43
CA LEU A 132 -3.97 -1.65 15.99
C LEU A 132 -2.64 -2.21 15.45
N LEU A 133 -1.51 -1.61 15.80
CA LEU A 133 -0.19 -2.08 15.38
C LEU A 133 0.11 -3.47 15.95
N THR A 134 -0.31 -3.73 17.19
CA THR A 134 -0.18 -5.05 17.82
C THR A 134 -0.99 -6.12 17.07
N LYS A 135 -2.24 -5.81 16.69
CA LYS A 135 -3.07 -6.72 15.86
C LYS A 135 -2.39 -7.04 14.53
N ILE A 136 -1.86 -6.02 13.83
CA ILE A 136 -1.12 -6.22 12.57
C ILE A 136 0.11 -7.10 12.80
N GLN A 137 0.90 -6.81 13.84
CA GLN A 137 2.12 -7.58 14.14
C GLN A 137 1.82 -9.05 14.42
N LEU A 138 0.80 -9.34 15.24
CA LEU A 138 0.38 -10.70 15.55
C LEU A 138 -0.11 -11.43 14.28
N PHE A 139 -0.87 -10.74 13.44
CA PHE A 139 -1.32 -11.27 12.16
C PHE A 139 -0.14 -11.62 11.25
N CYS A 140 0.83 -10.70 11.09
CA CYS A 140 2.02 -10.94 10.28
C CYS A 140 2.85 -12.12 10.78
N LYS A 141 3.03 -12.25 12.10
CA LYS A 141 3.72 -13.40 12.72
C LYS A 141 2.97 -14.71 12.46
N LYS A 142 1.64 -14.72 12.64
CA LYS A 142 0.80 -15.91 12.45
C LYS A 142 0.86 -16.44 11.03
N PHE A 143 0.82 -15.55 10.03
CA PHE A 143 0.77 -15.92 8.62
C PHE A 143 2.12 -15.84 7.91
N GLN A 144 3.18 -15.44 8.60
CA GLN A 144 4.54 -15.29 8.07
C GLN A 144 4.59 -14.40 6.82
N ILE A 145 3.95 -13.24 6.91
CA ILE A 145 3.90 -12.23 5.85
C ILE A 145 4.60 -10.93 6.29
N VAL A 146 4.96 -10.11 5.32
CA VAL A 146 5.45 -8.74 5.53
C VAL A 146 4.30 -7.76 5.40
N CYS A 147 4.20 -6.77 6.31
CA CYS A 147 3.26 -5.66 6.18
C CYS A 147 4.02 -4.34 6.01
N PHE A 148 3.73 -3.62 4.93
CA PHE A 148 4.09 -2.21 4.76
C PHE A 148 2.94 -1.35 5.24
N PHE A 149 3.18 -0.63 6.33
CA PHE A 149 2.23 0.26 6.96
C PHE A 149 2.69 1.70 6.78
N VAL A 150 1.92 2.50 6.05
CA VAL A 150 2.26 3.88 5.70
C VAL A 150 1.44 4.84 6.54
N CYS A 151 2.12 5.78 7.20
CA CYS A 151 1.50 6.85 7.99
C CYS A 151 1.86 8.21 7.42
N HIS A 152 0.91 9.13 7.42
CA HIS A 152 1.19 10.55 7.23
C HIS A 152 1.34 11.20 8.60
N PRO A 153 2.42 11.95 8.85
CA PRO A 153 2.56 12.72 10.09
C PRO A 153 1.50 13.83 10.15
N ALA A 154 1.21 14.30 11.35
CA ALA A 154 0.41 15.49 11.53
C ALA A 154 1.04 16.67 10.77
N LYS A 155 0.22 17.55 10.17
CA LYS A 155 0.74 18.75 9.50
C LYS A 155 1.49 19.57 10.55
N PRO A 156 2.72 20.07 10.23
CA PRO A 156 3.41 21.02 11.12
C PRO A 156 2.47 22.17 11.40
N SER A 157 2.35 22.59 12.66
CA SER A 157 1.67 23.83 12.96
C SER A 157 2.35 24.94 12.17
N GLU A 158 1.59 25.84 11.52
CA GLU A 158 2.06 26.88 10.60
C GLU A 158 3.11 27.86 11.20
N ARG A 159 3.49 27.66 12.47
CA ARG A 159 4.38 28.55 13.22
C ARG A 159 5.87 28.50 12.85
N THR A 160 6.35 27.52 12.09
CA THR A 160 7.80 27.40 11.90
C THR A 160 8.30 27.31 10.47
N GLY A 161 7.48 27.30 9.44
CA GLY A 161 7.90 27.42 8.03
C GLY A 161 9.00 26.45 7.52
N LYS A 162 9.54 25.59 8.37
CA LYS A 162 10.55 24.58 8.03
C LYS A 162 9.91 23.19 8.02
N LYS A 163 10.12 22.43 6.95
CA LYS A 163 9.85 20.99 6.93
C LYS A 163 10.63 20.35 8.08
N GLN A 164 9.95 19.96 9.14
CA GLN A 164 10.56 19.15 10.19
C GLN A 164 10.73 17.72 9.68
N VAL A 165 11.88 17.14 9.94
CA VAL A 165 12.08 15.72 9.73
C VAL A 165 11.21 14.98 10.75
N CYS A 166 10.43 14.00 10.30
CA CYS A 166 9.62 13.17 11.19
C CYS A 166 10.54 12.44 12.17
N THR A 167 10.47 12.79 13.44
CA THR A 167 11.35 12.21 14.49
C THR A 167 10.80 10.89 15.04
N GLY A 168 9.59 10.49 14.64
CA GLY A 168 8.92 9.29 15.17
C GLY A 168 8.35 9.45 16.59
N LEU A 169 8.42 10.68 17.13
CA LEU A 169 7.90 11.06 18.45
C LEU A 169 6.73 12.06 18.34
N ASP A 170 6.29 12.37 17.12
CA ASP A 170 5.20 13.30 16.84
C ASP A 170 3.87 12.57 16.66
#